data_9c58112f27a20c86f02bb59b4134d654
#
_entry.id   9c58112f27a20c86f02bb59b4134d654
#
_cell.length_a   1.000
_cell.length_b   1.000
_cell.length_c   1.000
_cell.angle_alpha   90.00
_cell.angle_beta   90.00
_cell.angle_gamma   90.00
#
_symmetry.space_group_name_H-M   'P 1'
#
loop_
_entity.id
_entity.type
_entity.pdbx_description
1 polymer ?
#
loop_
_entity_poly.entity_id
_entity_poly.type
_entity_poly.pdbx_seq_one_letter_code
_entity_poly.pdbx_strand_id
1 'polypeptide(L)'
;MTAPLEEFVSRIVRRIEEFRVNHGLERADVSVELADGSLHRLASISSDPGFGFVTLCPHCHAGEPEELIVPLGSIREIRIAAVEDEQRLG
;
A
#
# COMPACT_ATOMS: atom_id res chain seq x y z
N MET A 1 21.20 10.18 -7.43
CA MET A 1 21.06 9.55 -6.12
C MET A 1 19.59 9.52 -5.72
N THR A 2 19.11 8.38 -5.28
CA THR A 2 17.70 8.24 -4.94
C THR A 2 17.47 8.68 -3.51
N ALA A 3 16.41 9.45 -3.26
CA ALA A 3 16.07 9.84 -1.91
C ALA A 3 15.64 8.62 -1.11
N PRO A 4 15.91 8.59 0.19
CA PRO A 4 15.53 7.42 0.99
C PRO A 4 14.04 7.09 0.93
N LEU A 5 13.20 8.12 0.86
CA LEU A 5 11.78 7.88 0.80
C LEU A 5 11.38 7.23 -0.52
N GLU A 6 11.97 7.68 -1.62
CA GLU A 6 11.66 7.07 -2.91
C GLU A 6 12.14 5.64 -2.94
N GLU A 7 13.27 5.37 -2.33
CA GLU A 7 13.77 4.01 -2.30
C GLU A 7 12.85 3.13 -1.46
N PHE A 8 12.35 3.65 -0.35
CA PHE A 8 11.43 2.90 0.48
C PHE A 8 10.19 2.51 -0.30
N VAL A 9 9.58 3.46 -0.99
CA VAL A 9 8.35 3.18 -1.74
C VAL A 9 8.65 2.20 -2.87
N SER A 10 9.78 2.37 -3.56
CA SER A 10 10.13 1.45 -4.65
C SER A 10 10.30 0.03 -4.12
N ARG A 11 10.89 -0.12 -2.96
CA ARG A 11 11.09 -1.45 -2.40
C ARG A 11 9.78 -2.08 -1.97
N ILE A 12 8.86 -1.28 -1.44
CA ILE A 12 7.55 -1.80 -1.06
C ILE A 12 6.80 -2.26 -2.31
N VAL A 13 6.82 -1.46 -3.37
CA VAL A 13 6.14 -1.83 -4.59
C VAL A 13 6.75 -3.11 -5.17
N ARG A 14 8.07 -3.24 -5.12
CA ARG A 14 8.71 -4.45 -5.60
C ARG A 14 8.31 -5.66 -4.77
N ARG A 15 8.22 -5.51 -3.46
CA ARG A 15 7.82 -6.63 -2.61
C ARG A 15 6.38 -7.06 -2.89
N ILE A 16 5.51 -6.10 -3.16
CA ILE A 16 4.14 -6.45 -3.52
C ILE A 16 4.13 -7.27 -4.79
N GLU A 17 4.91 -6.85 -5.78
CA GLU A 17 4.95 -7.58 -7.04
C GLU A 17 5.56 -8.97 -6.86
N GLU A 18 6.62 -9.07 -6.06
CA GLU A 18 7.24 -10.37 -5.80
C GLU A 18 6.28 -11.30 -5.09
N PHE A 19 5.52 -10.78 -4.14
CA PHE A 19 4.55 -11.59 -3.44
C PHE A 19 3.50 -12.10 -4.41
N ARG A 20 3.01 -11.22 -5.28
CA ARG A 20 2.00 -11.60 -6.24
C ARG A 20 2.50 -12.72 -7.16
N VAL A 21 3.71 -12.55 -7.68
CA VAL A 21 4.27 -13.51 -8.61
C VAL A 21 4.58 -14.84 -7.91
N ASN A 22 5.16 -14.76 -6.71
CA ASN A 22 5.56 -15.97 -6.01
C ASN A 22 4.37 -16.83 -5.62
N HIS A 23 3.23 -16.23 -5.43
CA HIS A 23 2.04 -16.99 -5.04
C HIS A 23 1.04 -17.14 -6.17
N GLY A 24 1.42 -16.76 -7.39
CA GLY A 24 0.56 -16.97 -8.54
C GLY A 24 -0.74 -16.17 -8.50
N LEU A 25 -0.72 -14.97 -7.93
CA LEU A 25 -1.91 -14.20 -7.76
C LEU A 25 -2.04 -13.15 -8.84
N GLU A 26 -3.28 -12.84 -9.24
CA GLU A 26 -3.47 -11.75 -10.16
C GLU A 26 -3.22 -10.43 -9.49
N ARG A 27 -3.50 -10.34 -8.21
CA ARG A 27 -3.23 -9.13 -7.46
C ARG A 27 -3.09 -9.48 -6.00
N ALA A 28 -2.54 -8.56 -5.24
CA ALA A 28 -2.36 -8.75 -3.81
C ALA A 28 -3.07 -7.63 -3.07
N ASP A 29 -3.54 -7.93 -1.86
CA ASP A 29 -4.08 -6.92 -0.99
C ASP A 29 -2.97 -6.29 -0.20
N VAL A 30 -2.98 -4.97 -0.13
CA VAL A 30 -2.03 -4.24 0.67
C VAL A 30 -2.80 -3.40 1.67
N SER A 31 -2.46 -3.50 2.93
CA SER A 31 -3.08 -2.67 3.94
C SER A 31 -2.01 -2.04 4.81
N VAL A 32 -2.35 -0.91 5.38
CA VAL A 32 -1.44 -0.13 6.19
C VAL A 32 -2.11 0.19 7.51
N GLU A 33 -1.37 0.02 8.58
CA GLU A 33 -1.81 0.48 9.88
C GLU A 33 -1.03 1.73 10.24
N LEU A 34 -1.71 2.78 10.62
CA LEU A 34 -1.06 4.02 11.00
C LEU A 34 -0.90 4.10 12.50
N ALA A 35 -0.12 5.08 12.95
CA ALA A 35 0.22 5.18 14.35
C ALA A 35 -0.99 5.40 15.25
N ASP A 36 -2.07 5.95 14.69
CA ASP A 36 -3.29 6.16 15.47
C ASP A 36 -4.17 4.92 15.52
N GLY A 37 -3.71 3.81 14.96
CA GLY A 37 -4.45 2.56 14.99
C GLY A 37 -5.38 2.35 13.82
N SER A 38 -5.50 3.33 12.92
CA SER A 38 -6.40 3.15 11.78
C SER A 38 -5.80 2.23 10.75
N LEU A 39 -6.64 1.48 10.08
CA LEU A 39 -6.23 0.54 9.04
C LEU A 39 -6.84 0.96 7.72
N HIS A 40 -6.02 0.91 6.68
CA HIS A 40 -6.47 1.32 5.35
C HIS A 40 -6.03 0.30 4.33
N ARG A 41 -6.94 -0.13 3.48
CA ARG A 41 -6.59 -0.99 2.36
C ARG A 41 -6.25 -0.09 1.20
N LEU A 42 -5.12 -0.36 0.56
CA LEU A 42 -4.58 0.57 -0.41
C LEU A 42 -4.73 0.07 -1.82
N ALA A 43 -5.08 0.97 -2.72
CA ALA A 43 -4.98 0.72 -4.15
C ALA A 43 -3.57 1.03 -4.62
N SER A 44 -2.93 2.04 -4.06
CA SER A 44 -1.57 2.37 -4.47
C SER A 44 -0.89 3.19 -3.39
N ILE A 45 0.42 3.34 -3.54
CA ILE A 45 1.23 4.15 -2.64
C ILE A 45 2.22 4.91 -3.50
N SER A 46 2.51 6.15 -3.13
CA SER A 46 3.40 7.00 -3.90
C SER A 46 4.32 7.76 -2.95
N SER A 47 5.51 8.10 -3.45
CA SER A 47 6.45 8.89 -2.66
C SER A 47 6.21 10.39 -2.75
N ASP A 48 5.22 10.81 -3.52
CA ASP A 48 4.87 12.23 -3.56
C ASP A 48 4.15 12.60 -2.27
N PRO A 49 4.26 13.81 -1.83
CA PRO A 49 5.03 14.89 -2.42
C PRO A 49 6.50 14.90 -2.00
N GLY A 50 6.93 13.94 -1.24
CA GLY A 50 8.29 13.91 -0.76
C GLY A 50 8.40 14.57 0.60
N PHE A 51 9.62 14.99 0.96
CA PHE A 51 9.86 15.67 2.23
C PHE A 51 9.43 14.82 3.44
N GLY A 52 9.55 13.50 3.32
CA GLY A 52 9.19 12.62 4.43
C GLY A 52 7.73 12.22 4.49
N PHE A 53 6.93 12.61 3.49
CA PHE A 53 5.53 12.23 3.42
C PHE A 53 5.31 11.29 2.27
N VAL A 54 4.30 10.45 2.39
CA VAL A 54 3.88 9.54 1.32
C VAL A 54 2.40 9.75 1.07
N THR A 55 1.96 9.45 -0.13
CA THR A 55 0.55 9.49 -0.49
C THR A 55 0.02 8.07 -0.55
N LEU A 56 -1.03 7.81 0.20
CA LEU A 56 -1.70 6.52 0.22
C LEU A 56 -3.04 6.69 -0.47
N CYS A 57 -3.31 5.82 -1.43
CA CYS A 57 -4.58 5.87 -2.16
C CYS A 57 -5.42 4.69 -1.74
N PRO A 58 -6.36 4.85 -0.82
CA PRO A 58 -7.19 3.73 -0.38
C PRO A 58 -8.14 3.29 -1.48
N HIS A 59 -8.66 2.10 -1.34
CA HIS A 59 -9.73 1.65 -2.21
C HIS A 59 -10.95 2.49 -1.96
N CYS A 60 -11.60 2.91 -3.03
CA CYS A 60 -12.77 3.76 -2.93
C CYS A 60 -13.99 2.98 -3.33
N HIS A 61 -14.95 2.88 -2.43
CA HIS A 61 -16.15 2.13 -2.72
C HIS A 61 -17.20 2.94 -3.45
N ALA A 62 -17.27 4.20 -3.15
CA ALA A 62 -18.34 5.01 -3.73
C ALA A 62 -17.92 5.70 -4.99
N GLY A 63 -16.76 5.39 -5.50
CA GLY A 63 -16.31 6.05 -6.70
C GLY A 63 -15.69 7.40 -6.46
N GLU A 64 -15.58 7.82 -5.23
CA GLU A 64 -14.97 9.10 -4.95
C GLU A 64 -13.50 8.90 -4.65
N PRO A 65 -12.62 9.50 -5.43
CA PRO A 65 -11.20 9.33 -5.16
C PRO A 65 -10.82 9.96 -3.83
N GLU A 66 -9.87 9.34 -3.16
CA GLU A 66 -9.40 9.83 -1.89
C GLU A 66 -7.91 9.59 -1.78
N GLU A 67 -7.19 10.52 -1.22
CA GLU A 67 -5.76 10.36 -0.99
C GLU A 67 -5.45 10.77 0.43
N LEU A 68 -4.57 10.00 1.06
CA LEU A 68 -4.09 10.33 2.39
C LEU A 68 -2.61 10.65 2.28
N ILE A 69 -2.23 11.82 2.71
CA ILE A 69 -0.82 12.21 2.69
C ILE A 69 -0.35 12.20 4.13
N VAL A 70 0.55 11.30 4.46
CA VAL A 70 0.95 11.09 5.84
C VAL A 70 2.46 11.07 5.95
N PRO A 71 3.01 11.45 7.12
CA PRO A 71 4.44 11.32 7.32
C PRO A 71 4.83 9.85 7.32
N LEU A 72 5.99 9.55 6.76
CA LEU A 72 6.44 8.18 6.71
C LEU A 72 6.49 7.57 8.10
N GLY A 73 6.88 8.34 9.10
CA GLY A 73 6.97 7.83 10.45
C GLY A 73 5.66 7.45 11.10
N SER A 74 4.52 7.84 10.49
CA SER A 74 3.23 7.44 11.04
C SER A 74 2.76 6.10 10.52
N ILE A 75 3.50 5.48 9.62
CA ILE A 75 3.15 4.15 9.15
C ILE A 75 3.74 3.15 10.13
N ARG A 76 2.84 2.33 10.70
CA ARG A 76 3.25 1.40 11.72
C ARG A 76 3.51 0.03 11.16
N GLU A 77 2.69 -0.39 10.21
CA GLU A 77 2.82 -1.71 9.63
C GLU A 77 2.23 -1.73 8.24
N ILE A 78 2.88 -2.45 7.32
CA ILE A 78 2.35 -2.65 5.98
C ILE A 78 2.21 -4.15 5.79
N ARG A 79 1.02 -4.60 5.42
CA ARG A 79 0.75 -6.01 5.21
C ARG A 79 0.45 -6.26 3.76
N ILE A 80 1.04 -7.31 3.21
CA ILE A 80 0.78 -7.75 1.86
C ILE A 80 0.20 -9.15 1.98
N ALA A 81 -0.99 -9.35 1.43
CA ALA A 81 -1.68 -10.62 1.59
C ALA A 81 -2.39 -10.99 0.32
N ALA A 82 -2.79 -12.24 0.21
CA ALA A 82 -3.57 -12.70 -0.92
C ALA A 82 -4.98 -12.15 -0.82
N VAL A 83 -5.55 -11.80 -1.97
CA VAL A 83 -6.93 -11.41 -2.03
C VAL A 83 -7.74 -12.68 -1.93
N GLU A 84 -8.64 -12.76 -0.97
CA GLU A 84 -9.30 -14.00 -0.74
C GLU A 84 -10.77 -14.02 -1.01
N ASP A 85 -11.42 -12.93 -1.15
CA ASP A 85 -12.86 -13.00 -1.16
C ASP A 85 -13.41 -13.68 -2.36
N GLU A 86 -12.96 -13.39 -3.54
CA GLU A 86 -13.60 -13.91 -4.70
C GLU A 86 -13.36 -15.33 -4.89
N GLN A 87 -12.22 -15.78 -4.51
CA GLN A 87 -11.90 -17.11 -4.81
C GLN A 87 -12.60 -18.07 -3.95
N ARG A 88 -13.22 -17.62 -2.92
CA ARG A 88 -13.86 -18.54 -2.05
C ARG A 88 -15.04 -19.09 -2.59
N LEU A 89 -15.52 -18.57 -3.61
CA LEU A 89 -16.71 -19.07 -4.14
C LEU A 89 -16.60 -20.35 -4.73
N GLY A 90 -15.46 -20.78 -4.85
CA GLY A 90 -15.30 -22.08 -5.44
C GLY A 90 -16.18 -23.03 -4.88
#